data_b8ae5857c8991374bf40da3fa2062fd0
#
_entry.id   b8ae5857c8991374bf40da3fa2062fd0
#
_cell.length_a   1.000
_cell.length_b   1.000
_cell.length_c   1.000
_cell.angle_alpha   90.00
_cell.angle_beta   90.00
_cell.angle_gamma   90.00
#
_symmetry.space_group_name_H-M   'P 1'
#
loop_
_entity.id
_entity.type
_entity.pdbx_description
1 polymer ?
#
loop_
_entity_poly.entity_id
_entity_poly.type
_entity_poly.pdbx_seq_one_letter_code
_entity_poly.pdbx_strand_id
1 'polypeptide(L)'
;VRLSVDYSPSMNHRIRMGTDYLYHNFRPENSQQRSWVNDSLVNPVYELLYDYSLIKGHEFSLFAEDEMRVTDRLRVNAGLRYTLFHVENEIYHSFQPRLSARYLLRPDLSAKISYSKMNQYVHLLSNTYVNQPTDIWVPVTEQVPPMSSHQITAGLYYNLKRMYDFSIEGYYKRLNNLIDYKDHWPVETHFSGWEDRVGLGKGKTYGVEFMVQKTNGKTTGWIGYTLSWS
;
A
#
# COMPACT_ATOMS: atom_id res chain seq x y z
N VAL A 1 17.34 3.24 -5.86
CA VAL A 1 17.78 3.09 -7.26
C VAL A 1 16.77 2.24 -8.00
N ARG A 2 16.37 2.66 -9.22
CA ARG A 2 15.47 1.89 -10.10
C ARG A 2 16.11 1.75 -11.47
N LEU A 3 16.11 0.53 -12.00
CA LEU A 3 16.48 0.23 -13.37
C LEU A 3 15.31 -0.48 -14.03
N SER A 4 14.94 -0.07 -15.24
CA SER A 4 13.88 -0.72 -16.01
C SER A 4 14.18 -0.71 -17.50
N VAL A 5 13.72 -1.74 -18.17
CA VAL A 5 13.85 -1.94 -19.62
C VAL A 5 12.45 -2.21 -20.17
N ASP A 6 12.08 -1.47 -21.22
CA ASP A 6 10.90 -1.74 -22.04
C ASP A 6 11.37 -2.43 -23.32
N TYR A 7 10.79 -3.60 -23.60
CA TYR A 7 11.12 -4.41 -24.77
C TYR A 7 9.86 -4.83 -25.50
N SER A 8 9.78 -4.52 -26.78
CA SER A 8 8.62 -4.86 -27.62
C SER A 8 9.05 -5.83 -28.72
N PRO A 9 9.03 -7.15 -28.45
CA PRO A 9 9.45 -8.17 -29.43
C PRO A 9 8.51 -8.25 -30.64
N SER A 10 7.28 -7.81 -30.50
CA SER A 10 6.28 -7.78 -31.55
C SER A 10 5.25 -6.68 -31.30
N MET A 11 4.37 -6.42 -32.25
CA MET A 11 3.23 -5.49 -32.07
C MET A 11 2.19 -5.98 -31.05
N ASN A 12 2.27 -7.25 -30.66
CA ASN A 12 1.33 -7.89 -29.73
C ASN A 12 1.87 -8.02 -28.30
N HIS A 13 3.15 -7.74 -28.07
CA HIS A 13 3.80 -7.87 -26.78
C HIS A 13 4.60 -6.62 -26.43
N ARG A 14 4.36 -6.10 -25.24
CA ARG A 14 5.18 -5.06 -24.64
C ARG A 14 5.61 -5.51 -23.26
N ILE A 15 6.84 -5.96 -23.16
CA ILE A 15 7.44 -6.48 -21.94
C ILE A 15 8.17 -5.34 -21.23
N ARG A 16 7.85 -5.14 -19.94
CA ARG A 16 8.60 -4.27 -19.05
C ARG A 16 9.19 -5.11 -17.94
N MET A 17 10.48 -4.99 -17.71
CA MET A 17 11.18 -5.66 -16.62
C MET A 17 12.15 -4.73 -15.93
N GLY A 18 12.44 -5.01 -14.67
CA GLY A 18 13.37 -4.17 -13.95
C GLY A 18 13.63 -4.61 -12.53
N THR A 19 14.41 -3.79 -11.85
CA THR A 19 14.80 -3.98 -10.47
C THR A 19 14.71 -2.65 -9.71
N ASP A 20 14.30 -2.73 -8.46
CA ASP A 20 14.30 -1.62 -7.51
C ASP A 20 15.15 -1.98 -6.30
N TYR A 21 15.92 -1.04 -5.82
CA TYR A 21 16.60 -1.11 -4.53
C TYR A 21 16.31 0.16 -3.73
N LEU A 22 15.80 -0.01 -2.50
CA LEU A 22 15.59 1.06 -1.53
C LEU A 22 16.33 0.73 -0.24
N TYR A 23 16.96 1.74 0.32
CA TYR A 23 17.55 1.72 1.65
C TYR A 23 16.70 2.58 2.56
N HIS A 24 16.27 2.01 3.68
CA HIS A 24 15.45 2.66 4.68
C HIS A 24 16.24 2.83 5.97
N ASN A 25 15.98 3.93 6.65
CA ASN A 25 16.59 4.27 7.92
C ASN A 25 15.51 4.84 8.84
N PHE A 26 15.17 4.11 9.89
CA PHE A 26 14.07 4.42 10.80
C PHE A 26 14.60 4.78 12.19
N ARG A 27 13.93 5.74 12.81
CA ARG A 27 14.10 6.11 14.22
C ARG A 27 12.72 6.19 14.87
N PRO A 28 12.08 5.06 15.17
CA PRO A 28 10.68 5.02 15.59
C PRO A 28 10.45 5.59 16.99
N GLU A 29 11.49 5.79 17.79
CA GLU A 29 11.36 6.29 19.14
C GLU A 29 12.01 7.65 19.30
N ASN A 30 11.17 8.64 19.61
CA ASN A 30 11.59 10.00 19.95
C ASN A 30 10.75 10.50 21.13
N SER A 31 10.55 9.67 22.17
CA SER A 31 9.79 10.08 23.35
C SER A 31 10.71 10.59 24.44
N GLN A 32 10.71 11.91 24.63
CA GLN A 32 11.21 12.53 25.86
C GLN A 32 10.14 12.38 26.94
N GLN A 33 10.21 11.38 27.78
CA GLN A 33 9.39 11.32 28.99
C GLN A 33 10.14 12.08 30.11
N ARG A 34 9.73 13.33 30.38
CA ARG A 34 10.14 14.06 31.56
C ARG A 34 9.16 13.75 32.69
N SER A 35 9.52 12.89 33.63
CA SER A 35 8.80 12.77 34.91
C SER A 35 9.37 13.80 35.87
N TRP A 36 8.54 14.74 36.33
CA TRP A 36 8.88 15.65 37.42
C TRP A 36 8.43 15.01 38.73
N VAL A 37 9.34 14.47 39.52
CA VAL A 37 9.10 14.12 40.91
C VAL A 37 9.62 15.25 41.74
N ASN A 38 8.71 16.01 42.36
CA ASN A 38 9.05 17.11 43.26
C ASN A 38 9.14 16.56 44.69
N ASP A 39 10.23 15.88 45.00
CA ASP A 39 10.58 15.52 46.38
C ASP A 39 12.05 15.83 46.65
N SER A 40 12.26 16.75 47.59
CA SER A 40 13.54 17.36 47.91
C SER A 40 14.50 16.44 48.65
N LEU A 41 14.23 15.18 48.83
CA LEU A 41 15.05 14.22 49.61
C LEU A 41 15.53 12.98 48.83
N VAL A 42 15.19 12.84 47.56
CA VAL A 42 15.69 11.77 46.70
C VAL A 42 16.37 12.39 45.50
N ASN A 43 17.68 12.18 45.36
CA ASN A 43 18.40 12.49 44.11
C ASN A 43 17.78 11.60 43.01
N PRO A 44 17.01 12.17 42.08
CA PRO A 44 16.51 11.39 40.97
C PRO A 44 17.71 11.10 40.06
N VAL A 45 18.14 9.86 40.05
CA VAL A 45 19.01 9.36 38.97
C VAL A 45 18.16 9.35 37.72
N TYR A 46 18.27 10.39 36.92
CA TYR A 46 17.68 10.45 35.60
C TYR A 46 18.55 9.58 34.68
N GLU A 47 18.31 8.31 34.64
CA GLU A 47 18.77 7.46 33.57
C GLU A 47 17.82 7.68 32.40
N LEU A 48 18.15 8.65 31.59
CA LEU A 48 17.54 8.86 30.29
C LEU A 48 18.01 7.71 29.39
N LEU A 49 17.32 6.58 29.45
CA LEU A 49 17.51 5.49 28.49
C LEU A 49 16.97 5.97 27.14
N TYR A 50 17.78 6.74 26.42
CA TYR A 50 17.59 7.00 25.01
C TYR A 50 18.09 5.79 24.24
N ASP A 51 17.27 4.77 24.08
CA ASP A 51 17.56 3.76 23.07
C ASP A 51 17.12 4.31 21.70
N TYR A 52 18.05 5.00 21.06
CA TYR A 52 17.94 5.39 19.66
C TYR A 52 18.30 4.17 18.80
N SER A 53 17.51 3.12 18.87
CA SER A 53 17.72 1.98 17.99
C SER A 53 17.46 2.42 16.55
N LEU A 54 18.55 2.54 15.81
CA LEU A 54 18.51 2.86 14.39
C LEU A 54 18.20 1.58 13.63
N ILE A 55 16.96 1.45 13.15
CA ILE A 55 16.55 0.30 12.36
C ILE A 55 16.87 0.56 10.89
N LYS A 56 17.65 -0.32 10.29
CA LYS A 56 18.03 -0.26 8.88
C LYS A 56 17.26 -1.31 8.10
N GLY A 57 16.65 -0.91 6.98
CA GLY A 57 15.93 -1.81 6.10
C GLY A 57 16.48 -1.75 4.67
N HIS A 58 16.60 -2.92 4.04
CA HIS A 58 17.02 -3.07 2.66
C HIS A 58 15.89 -3.73 1.87
N GLU A 59 15.33 -3.02 0.90
CA GLU A 59 14.29 -3.54 0.03
C GLU A 59 14.86 -3.75 -1.37
N PHE A 60 14.86 -4.99 -1.83
CA PHE A 60 15.23 -5.36 -3.18
C PHE A 60 14.04 -5.98 -3.90
N SER A 61 13.74 -5.52 -5.10
CA SER A 61 12.63 -6.05 -5.89
C SER A 61 13.03 -6.31 -7.32
N LEU A 62 12.51 -7.40 -7.86
CA LEU A 62 12.53 -7.72 -9.30
C LEU A 62 11.10 -7.73 -9.81
N PHE A 63 10.87 -7.20 -10.99
CA PHE A 63 9.56 -7.26 -11.62
C PHE A 63 9.65 -7.51 -13.11
N ALA A 64 8.64 -8.18 -13.62
CA ALA A 64 8.38 -8.33 -15.05
C ALA A 64 6.89 -8.27 -15.31
N GLU A 65 6.49 -7.60 -16.36
CA GLU A 65 5.10 -7.52 -16.84
C GLU A 65 5.07 -7.58 -18.35
N ASP A 66 4.04 -8.20 -18.91
CA ASP A 66 3.80 -8.24 -20.35
C ASP A 66 2.37 -7.74 -20.64
N GLU A 67 2.27 -6.70 -21.44
CA GLU A 67 1.02 -6.23 -22.02
C GLU A 67 0.84 -6.91 -23.38
N MET A 68 -0.12 -7.85 -23.41
CA MET A 68 -0.38 -8.72 -24.56
C MET A 68 -1.66 -8.30 -25.30
N ARG A 69 -1.57 -8.14 -26.59
CA ARG A 69 -2.73 -8.10 -27.50
C ARG A 69 -3.03 -9.52 -27.98
N VAL A 70 -3.88 -10.23 -27.23
CA VAL A 70 -4.20 -11.64 -27.54
C VAL A 70 -5.06 -11.74 -28.80
N THR A 71 -6.00 -10.79 -28.96
CA THR A 71 -6.83 -10.64 -30.16
C THR A 71 -7.10 -9.14 -30.39
N ASP A 72 -7.79 -8.79 -31.48
CA ASP A 72 -8.23 -7.41 -31.70
C ASP A 72 -9.19 -6.89 -30.63
N ARG A 73 -9.85 -7.83 -29.92
CA ARG A 73 -10.83 -7.50 -28.86
C ARG A 73 -10.31 -7.75 -27.45
N LEU A 74 -9.27 -8.58 -27.27
CA LEU A 74 -8.78 -9.00 -25.97
C LEU A 74 -7.34 -8.50 -25.75
N ARG A 75 -7.15 -7.68 -24.71
CA ARG A 75 -5.83 -7.31 -24.18
C ARG A 75 -5.71 -7.86 -22.78
N VAL A 76 -4.56 -8.40 -22.47
CA VAL A 76 -4.21 -8.94 -21.16
C VAL A 76 -2.91 -8.31 -20.72
N ASN A 77 -2.85 -7.89 -19.46
CA ASN A 77 -1.58 -7.51 -18.82
C ASN A 77 -1.35 -8.49 -17.67
N ALA A 78 -0.21 -9.17 -17.70
CA ALA A 78 0.21 -10.10 -16.66
C ALA A 78 1.59 -9.69 -16.15
N GLY A 79 1.71 -9.52 -14.84
CA GLY A 79 2.95 -9.13 -14.20
C GLY A 79 3.18 -9.87 -12.89
N LEU A 80 4.45 -9.98 -12.53
CA LEU A 80 4.90 -10.51 -11.26
C LEU A 80 5.99 -9.61 -10.70
N ARG A 81 5.85 -9.22 -9.43
CA ARG A 81 6.90 -8.59 -8.65
C ARG A 81 7.32 -9.52 -7.53
N TYR A 82 8.60 -9.78 -7.40
CA TYR A 82 9.20 -10.43 -6.26
C TYR A 82 9.92 -9.37 -5.44
N THR A 83 9.68 -9.33 -4.14
CA THR A 83 10.35 -8.42 -3.21
C THR A 83 10.99 -9.21 -2.08
N LEU A 84 12.23 -8.88 -1.79
CA LEU A 84 12.99 -9.28 -0.62
C LEU A 84 13.19 -8.05 0.25
N PHE A 85 12.76 -8.12 1.51
CA PHE A 85 12.96 -7.06 2.49
C PHE A 85 13.74 -7.62 3.67
N HIS A 86 14.92 -7.06 3.92
CA HIS A 86 15.81 -7.42 5.03
C HIS A 86 15.82 -6.28 6.05
N VAL A 87 15.50 -6.60 7.29
CA VAL A 87 15.47 -5.68 8.42
C VAL A 87 15.95 -6.42 9.67
N GLU A 88 16.93 -5.86 10.35
CA GLU A 88 17.56 -6.48 11.51
C GLU A 88 18.02 -7.92 11.22
N ASN A 89 17.42 -8.93 11.87
CA ASN A 89 17.70 -10.35 11.65
C ASN A 89 16.65 -11.04 10.77
N GLU A 90 15.62 -10.29 10.27
CA GLU A 90 14.50 -10.84 9.53
C GLU A 90 14.63 -10.63 8.03
N ILE A 91 14.23 -11.64 7.26
CA ILE A 91 14.15 -11.57 5.80
C ILE A 91 12.75 -11.98 5.36
N TYR A 92 12.04 -11.03 4.77
CA TYR A 92 10.72 -11.24 4.23
C TYR A 92 10.75 -11.38 2.71
N HIS A 93 10.02 -12.38 2.21
CA HIS A 93 9.87 -12.64 0.78
C HIS A 93 8.41 -12.46 0.37
N SER A 94 8.17 -11.85 -0.76
CA SER A 94 6.82 -11.77 -1.31
C SER A 94 6.77 -11.91 -2.81
N PHE A 95 5.75 -12.66 -3.28
CA PHE A 95 5.33 -12.70 -4.67
C PHE A 95 4.04 -11.89 -4.82
N GLN A 96 4.05 -10.93 -5.73
CA GLN A 96 3.00 -9.95 -5.92
C GLN A 96 2.51 -10.00 -7.38
N PRO A 97 1.66 -10.98 -7.72
CA PRO A 97 1.08 -11.09 -9.05
C PRO A 97 0.09 -9.95 -9.32
N ARG A 98 0.05 -9.52 -10.57
CA ARG A 98 -0.90 -8.57 -11.13
C ARG A 98 -1.41 -9.11 -12.45
N LEU A 99 -2.71 -9.17 -12.60
CA LEU A 99 -3.36 -9.66 -13.81
C LEU A 99 -4.51 -8.73 -14.15
N SER A 100 -4.60 -8.30 -15.39
CA SER A 100 -5.78 -7.60 -15.87
C SER A 100 -6.11 -8.04 -17.28
N ALA A 101 -7.41 -8.09 -17.58
CA ALA A 101 -7.91 -8.37 -18.91
C ALA A 101 -8.95 -7.32 -19.28
N ARG A 102 -8.85 -6.82 -20.50
CA ARG A 102 -9.85 -5.92 -21.12
C ARG A 102 -10.39 -6.60 -22.36
N TYR A 103 -11.71 -6.76 -22.40
CA TYR A 103 -12.42 -7.31 -23.57
C TYR A 103 -13.32 -6.25 -24.20
N LEU A 104 -13.16 -6.05 -25.50
CA LEU A 104 -13.97 -5.11 -26.28
C LEU A 104 -15.25 -5.84 -26.73
N LEU A 105 -16.35 -5.59 -26.04
CA LEU A 105 -17.67 -6.16 -26.35
C LEU A 105 -18.23 -5.58 -27.65
N ARG A 106 -18.07 -4.26 -27.82
CA ARG A 106 -18.41 -3.48 -29.01
C ARG A 106 -17.37 -2.38 -29.20
N PRO A 107 -17.29 -1.70 -30.35
CA PRO A 107 -16.33 -0.60 -30.57
C PRO A 107 -16.41 0.51 -29.53
N ASP A 108 -17.55 0.67 -28.89
CA ASP A 108 -17.86 1.70 -27.90
C ASP A 108 -18.01 1.16 -26.47
N LEU A 109 -17.97 -0.16 -26.27
CA LEU A 109 -18.20 -0.81 -24.97
C LEU A 109 -17.12 -1.83 -24.66
N SER A 110 -16.47 -1.71 -23.51
CA SER A 110 -15.49 -2.68 -23.02
C SER A 110 -15.75 -3.10 -21.59
N ALA A 111 -15.41 -4.35 -21.28
CA ALA A 111 -15.35 -4.87 -19.93
C ALA A 111 -13.88 -5.04 -19.50
N LYS A 112 -13.60 -4.82 -18.23
CA LYS A 112 -12.28 -5.02 -17.64
C LYS A 112 -12.42 -5.79 -16.33
N ILE A 113 -11.50 -6.70 -16.08
CA ILE A 113 -11.30 -7.36 -14.79
C ILE A 113 -9.84 -7.26 -14.40
N SER A 114 -9.56 -7.10 -13.11
CA SER A 114 -8.20 -7.12 -12.62
C SER A 114 -8.09 -7.78 -11.26
N TYR A 115 -6.93 -8.37 -11.01
CA TYR A 115 -6.52 -8.89 -9.71
C TYR A 115 -5.11 -8.38 -9.41
N SER A 116 -4.88 -8.00 -8.15
CA SER A 116 -3.54 -7.66 -7.68
C SER A 116 -3.35 -8.12 -6.24
N LYS A 117 -2.13 -8.62 -5.95
CA LYS A 117 -1.61 -8.81 -4.61
C LYS A 117 -0.48 -7.81 -4.39
N MET A 118 -0.49 -7.15 -3.22
CA MET A 118 0.55 -6.20 -2.82
C MET A 118 0.99 -6.47 -1.39
N ASN A 119 2.27 -6.24 -1.10
CA ASN A 119 2.82 -6.26 0.25
C ASN A 119 3.43 -4.89 0.57
N GLN A 120 3.35 -4.52 1.86
CA GLN A 120 3.91 -3.27 2.38
C GLN A 120 4.79 -3.60 3.58
N TYR A 121 6.00 -3.03 3.59
CA TYR A 121 7.04 -3.30 4.60
C TYR A 121 7.32 -2.10 5.50
N VAL A 122 6.75 -0.96 5.18
CA VAL A 122 6.91 0.28 5.93
C VAL A 122 5.53 0.83 6.24
N HIS A 123 5.27 1.16 7.50
CA HIS A 123 3.98 1.61 7.98
C HIS A 123 4.09 3.00 8.58
N LEU A 124 3.06 3.81 8.38
CA LEU A 124 2.84 5.03 9.12
C LEU A 124 1.87 4.71 10.27
N LEU A 125 2.34 4.85 11.49
CA LEU A 125 1.51 4.83 12.68
C LEU A 125 1.05 6.26 12.98
N SER A 126 -0.26 6.49 12.98
CA SER A 126 -0.86 7.78 13.26
C SER A 126 -1.80 7.63 14.46
N ASN A 127 -1.65 8.50 15.45
CA ASN A 127 -2.53 8.50 16.61
C ASN A 127 -3.52 9.67 16.51
N THR A 128 -4.78 9.33 16.25
CA THR A 128 -5.85 10.33 16.09
C THR A 128 -6.36 10.88 17.44
N TYR A 129 -6.00 10.25 18.57
CA TYR A 129 -6.53 10.58 19.89
C TYR A 129 -5.67 11.56 20.68
N VAL A 130 -4.47 11.87 20.23
CA VAL A 130 -3.54 12.78 20.93
C VAL A 130 -3.26 13.98 20.06
N ASN A 131 -3.47 15.20 20.59
CA ASN A 131 -3.18 16.47 19.91
C ASN A 131 -1.68 16.77 19.69
N GLN A 132 -0.87 15.73 19.54
CA GLN A 132 0.56 15.86 19.24
C GLN A 132 0.86 15.15 17.91
N PRO A 133 1.81 15.67 17.12
CA PRO A 133 2.25 14.98 15.91
C PRO A 133 3.00 13.69 16.30
N THR A 134 2.26 12.61 16.46
CA THR A 134 2.77 11.30 16.87
C THR A 134 2.91 10.34 15.70
N ASP A 135 2.83 10.86 14.47
CA ASP A 135 3.01 10.07 13.26
C ASP A 135 4.45 9.58 13.17
N ILE A 136 4.64 8.27 13.25
CA ILE A 136 5.95 7.65 13.13
C ILE A 136 5.98 6.63 12.00
N TRP A 137 7.07 6.64 11.25
CA TRP A 137 7.33 5.61 10.24
C TRP A 137 8.07 4.45 10.88
N VAL A 138 7.47 3.26 10.78
CA VAL A 138 8.03 2.02 11.35
C VAL A 138 8.19 0.96 10.26
N PRO A 139 9.27 0.16 10.32
CA PRO A 139 9.43 -0.98 9.44
C PRO A 139 8.62 -2.19 9.95
N VAL A 140 8.53 -3.23 9.15
CA VAL A 140 8.20 -4.57 9.63
C VAL A 140 9.33 -5.11 10.49
N THR A 141 8.98 -5.94 11.48
CA THR A 141 9.91 -6.62 12.39
C THR A 141 9.42 -8.04 12.63
N GLU A 142 10.10 -8.84 13.46
CA GLU A 142 9.64 -10.18 13.83
C GLU A 142 8.20 -10.17 14.39
N GLN A 143 7.86 -9.16 15.21
CA GLN A 143 6.53 -9.03 15.83
C GLN A 143 5.49 -8.39 14.91
N VAL A 144 5.93 -7.60 13.94
CA VAL A 144 5.06 -6.84 13.01
C VAL A 144 5.32 -7.31 11.58
N PRO A 145 4.66 -8.38 11.13
CA PRO A 145 4.86 -8.94 9.79
C PRO A 145 4.32 -7.99 8.70
N PRO A 146 4.78 -8.14 7.44
CA PRO A 146 4.34 -7.31 6.34
C PRO A 146 2.83 -7.32 6.15
N MET A 147 2.25 -6.13 5.96
CA MET A 147 0.86 -6.01 5.53
C MET A 147 0.71 -6.54 4.12
N SER A 148 -0.36 -7.29 3.87
CA SER A 148 -0.70 -7.76 2.53
C SER A 148 -2.12 -7.38 2.13
N SER A 149 -2.31 -7.08 0.86
CA SER A 149 -3.62 -6.82 0.29
C SER A 149 -3.85 -7.66 -0.96
N HIS A 150 -5.10 -8.14 -1.11
CA HIS A 150 -5.61 -8.79 -2.31
C HIS A 150 -6.79 -7.97 -2.81
N GLN A 151 -6.75 -7.58 -4.06
CA GLN A 151 -7.81 -6.76 -4.66
C GLN A 151 -8.27 -7.39 -5.98
N ILE A 152 -9.59 -7.46 -6.14
CA ILE A 152 -10.26 -7.78 -7.41
C ILE A 152 -11.10 -6.58 -7.79
N THR A 153 -11.05 -6.20 -9.07
CA THR A 153 -11.88 -5.13 -9.64
C THR A 153 -12.49 -5.62 -10.93
N ALA A 154 -13.76 -5.29 -11.17
CA ALA A 154 -14.43 -5.53 -12.44
C ALA A 154 -15.25 -4.31 -12.84
N GLY A 155 -15.23 -3.95 -14.13
CA GLY A 155 -15.92 -2.75 -14.60
C GLY A 155 -16.34 -2.82 -16.05
N LEU A 156 -17.31 -1.96 -16.38
CA LEU A 156 -17.80 -1.69 -17.74
C LEU A 156 -17.53 -0.23 -18.08
N TYR A 157 -17.11 -0.01 -19.33
CA TYR A 157 -16.74 1.30 -19.86
C TYR A 157 -17.43 1.52 -21.19
N TYR A 158 -18.20 2.58 -21.27
CA TYR A 158 -18.98 2.91 -22.47
C TYR A 158 -18.64 4.32 -22.96
N ASN A 159 -18.23 4.41 -24.22
CA ASN A 159 -17.97 5.70 -24.88
C ASN A 159 -19.13 6.06 -25.80
N LEU A 160 -19.89 7.07 -25.43
CA LEU A 160 -21.03 7.56 -26.24
C LEU A 160 -20.56 8.65 -27.19
N LYS A 161 -20.64 8.35 -28.47
CA LYS A 161 -20.37 9.31 -29.58
C LYS A 161 -19.00 9.99 -29.50
N ARG A 162 -18.00 9.37 -28.88
CA ARG A 162 -16.66 9.95 -28.59
C ARG A 162 -16.73 11.30 -27.85
N MET A 163 -17.81 11.53 -27.11
CA MET A 163 -18.07 12.75 -26.38
C MET A 163 -18.22 12.51 -24.88
N TYR A 164 -18.85 11.40 -24.51
CA TYR A 164 -19.10 11.05 -23.12
C TYR A 164 -18.53 9.68 -22.82
N ASP A 165 -17.76 9.59 -21.74
CA ASP A 165 -17.28 8.34 -21.18
C ASP A 165 -18.06 8.03 -19.90
N PHE A 166 -18.63 6.83 -19.85
CA PHE A 166 -19.32 6.28 -18.68
C PHE A 166 -18.52 5.11 -18.17
N SER A 167 -18.33 5.01 -16.87
CA SER A 167 -17.80 3.81 -16.25
C SER A 167 -18.59 3.43 -15.01
N ILE A 168 -18.67 2.12 -14.78
CA ILE A 168 -19.11 1.50 -13.54
C ILE A 168 -18.07 0.45 -13.17
N GLU A 169 -17.51 0.56 -11.95
CA GLU A 169 -16.52 -0.36 -11.44
C GLU A 169 -16.92 -0.86 -10.06
N GLY A 170 -16.87 -2.17 -9.85
CA GLY A 170 -16.97 -2.78 -8.54
C GLY A 170 -15.62 -3.30 -8.09
N TYR A 171 -15.31 -3.18 -6.81
CA TYR A 171 -14.09 -3.70 -6.23
C TYR A 171 -14.32 -4.41 -4.91
N TYR A 172 -13.46 -5.37 -4.63
CA TYR A 172 -13.33 -6.03 -3.33
C TYR A 172 -11.84 -6.12 -2.96
N LYS A 173 -11.49 -5.64 -1.77
CA LYS A 173 -10.13 -5.67 -1.24
C LYS A 173 -10.12 -6.30 0.15
N ARG A 174 -9.22 -7.25 0.37
CA ARG A 174 -8.93 -7.86 1.66
C ARG A 174 -7.54 -7.45 2.10
N LEU A 175 -7.43 -7.06 3.37
CA LEU A 175 -6.21 -6.62 4.02
C LEU A 175 -5.88 -7.57 5.17
N ASN A 176 -4.63 -7.96 5.31
CA ASN A 176 -4.14 -8.74 6.43
C ASN A 176 -2.93 -8.02 7.04
N ASN A 177 -2.73 -8.26 8.35
CA ASN A 177 -1.67 -7.64 9.14
C ASN A 177 -1.71 -6.12 9.08
N LEU A 178 -2.91 -5.54 9.13
CA LEU A 178 -3.06 -4.10 9.40
C LEU A 178 -2.52 -3.83 10.79
N ILE A 179 -1.79 -2.73 10.95
CA ILE A 179 -1.30 -2.29 12.25
C ILE A 179 -2.01 -1.02 12.68
N ASP A 180 -2.36 -0.98 13.95
CA ASP A 180 -2.93 0.20 14.60
C ASP A 180 -2.52 0.22 16.07
N TYR A 181 -2.58 1.38 16.72
CA TYR A 181 -2.35 1.48 18.15
C TYR A 181 -3.43 0.73 18.92
N LYS A 182 -3.04 0.07 20.02
CA LYS A 182 -3.99 -0.56 20.95
C LYS A 182 -4.78 0.52 21.71
N ASP A 183 -6.12 0.38 21.79
CA ASP A 183 -7.02 1.38 22.36
C ASP A 183 -6.82 1.64 23.87
N HIS A 184 -6.35 0.65 24.63
CA HIS A 184 -6.15 0.76 26.06
C HIS A 184 -4.70 0.49 26.39
N TRP A 185 -4.00 1.58 26.63
CA TRP A 185 -2.60 1.53 27.03
C TRP A 185 -2.48 1.85 28.52
N PRO A 186 -2.02 0.91 29.37
CA PRO A 186 -1.76 1.21 30.79
C PRO A 186 -0.56 2.16 30.87
N VAL A 187 -0.77 3.34 31.49
CA VAL A 187 0.26 4.36 31.66
C VAL A 187 1.47 3.89 32.50
N GLU A 188 1.32 2.77 33.19
CA GLU A 188 2.30 2.26 34.17
C GLU A 188 3.22 1.14 33.67
N THR A 189 3.09 0.69 32.43
CA THR A 189 3.94 -0.38 31.91
C THR A 189 5.24 0.17 31.33
N HIS A 190 6.36 -0.34 31.80
CA HIS A 190 7.68 -0.13 31.20
C HIS A 190 7.66 -0.65 29.76
N PHE A 191 7.80 0.26 28.80
CA PHE A 191 7.79 -0.06 27.39
C PHE A 191 9.12 -0.65 26.98
N SER A 192 9.09 -1.81 26.32
CA SER A 192 10.25 -2.38 25.66
C SER A 192 10.42 -1.84 24.23
N GLY A 193 9.35 -1.30 23.59
CA GLY A 193 9.45 -0.73 22.27
C GLY A 193 8.10 -0.27 21.67
N TRP A 194 8.13 0.29 20.48
CA TRP A 194 6.94 0.74 19.74
C TRP A 194 6.05 -0.47 19.34
N GLU A 195 6.63 -1.64 19.14
CA GLU A 195 5.95 -2.88 18.75
C GLU A 195 4.91 -3.33 19.77
N ASP A 196 5.17 -3.12 21.06
CA ASP A 196 4.24 -3.48 22.14
C ASP A 196 2.97 -2.63 22.13
N ARG A 197 3.03 -1.45 21.50
CA ARG A 197 1.94 -0.47 21.42
C ARG A 197 0.97 -0.74 20.28
N VAL A 198 1.31 -1.66 19.37
CA VAL A 198 0.50 -1.91 18.18
C VAL A 198 -0.18 -3.26 18.23
N GLY A 199 -1.35 -3.34 17.60
CA GLY A 199 -2.11 -4.56 17.37
C GLY A 199 -2.14 -4.90 15.90
N LEU A 200 -2.25 -6.20 15.60
CA LEU A 200 -2.43 -6.69 14.23
C LEU A 200 -3.92 -6.93 13.96
N GLY A 201 -4.39 -6.43 12.83
CA GLY A 201 -5.77 -6.55 12.40
C GLY A 201 -5.94 -7.10 10.99
N LYS A 202 -7.19 -7.32 10.62
CA LYS A 202 -7.61 -7.67 9.25
C LYS A 202 -8.71 -6.72 8.83
N GLY A 203 -8.70 -6.30 7.57
CA GLY A 203 -9.72 -5.45 7.00
C GLY A 203 -10.27 -6.02 5.71
N LYS A 204 -11.46 -5.56 5.36
CA LYS A 204 -12.06 -5.78 4.04
C LYS A 204 -12.72 -4.47 3.62
N THR A 205 -12.57 -4.12 2.36
CA THR A 205 -13.29 -2.99 1.79
C THR A 205 -13.83 -3.38 0.43
N TYR A 206 -15.02 -2.92 0.12
CA TYR A 206 -15.66 -3.16 -1.16
C TYR A 206 -16.55 -1.98 -1.51
N GLY A 207 -16.80 -1.82 -2.80
CA GLY A 207 -17.61 -0.70 -3.25
C GLY A 207 -17.90 -0.76 -4.72
N VAL A 208 -18.71 0.23 -5.15
CA VAL A 208 -19.05 0.48 -6.53
C VAL A 208 -18.81 1.95 -6.84
N GLU A 209 -18.17 2.20 -7.96
CA GLU A 209 -17.83 3.54 -8.44
C GLU A 209 -18.52 3.79 -9.78
N PHE A 210 -19.12 4.97 -9.91
CA PHE A 210 -19.75 5.45 -11.14
C PHE A 210 -19.04 6.71 -11.57
N MET A 211 -18.71 6.82 -12.85
CA MET A 211 -18.15 8.05 -13.41
C MET A 211 -18.80 8.36 -14.76
N VAL A 212 -19.06 9.63 -14.96
CA VAL A 212 -19.46 10.20 -16.25
C VAL A 212 -18.50 11.35 -16.55
N GLN A 213 -17.83 11.27 -17.69
CA GLN A 213 -16.92 12.30 -18.15
C GLN A 213 -17.33 12.80 -19.54
N LYS A 214 -17.42 14.10 -19.69
CA LYS A 214 -17.56 14.75 -21.01
C LYS A 214 -16.18 15.22 -21.47
N THR A 215 -15.70 14.66 -22.58
CA THR A 215 -14.33 14.87 -23.07
C THR A 215 -14.23 15.90 -24.19
N ASN A 216 -15.33 16.16 -24.93
CA ASN A 216 -15.35 17.02 -26.09
C ASN A 216 -16.48 18.06 -26.04
N GLY A 217 -16.27 19.20 -26.73
CA GLY A 217 -17.24 20.30 -26.86
C GLY A 217 -16.78 21.58 -26.17
N LYS A 218 -17.66 22.59 -26.12
CA LYS A 218 -17.36 23.89 -25.50
C LYS A 218 -17.14 23.80 -23.98
N THR A 219 -17.74 22.82 -23.34
CA THR A 219 -17.57 22.54 -21.92
C THR A 219 -17.16 21.09 -21.75
N THR A 220 -16.16 20.82 -20.88
CA THR A 220 -15.69 19.50 -20.48
C THR A 220 -15.77 19.40 -18.97
N GLY A 221 -15.82 18.19 -18.43
CA GLY A 221 -15.88 17.95 -16.98
C GLY A 221 -16.25 16.52 -16.66
N TRP A 222 -16.33 16.20 -15.39
CA TRP A 222 -16.70 14.86 -14.92
C TRP A 222 -17.52 14.94 -13.64
N ILE A 223 -18.30 13.89 -13.41
CA ILE A 223 -19.04 13.62 -12.18
C ILE A 223 -18.73 12.19 -11.78
N GLY A 224 -18.31 11.99 -10.54
CA GLY A 224 -18.07 10.68 -9.95
C GLY A 224 -18.91 10.48 -8.70
N TYR A 225 -19.35 9.24 -8.49
CA TYR A 225 -20.06 8.82 -7.28
C TYR A 225 -19.53 7.47 -6.82
N THR A 226 -19.18 7.37 -5.54
CA THR A 226 -18.64 6.14 -4.93
C THR A 226 -19.50 5.73 -3.74
N LEU A 227 -19.91 4.46 -3.73
CA LEU A 227 -20.47 3.78 -2.58
C LEU A 227 -19.44 2.76 -2.08
N SER A 228 -18.98 2.89 -0.84
CA SER A 228 -17.97 2.00 -0.28
C SER A 228 -18.27 1.63 1.17
N TRP A 229 -17.80 0.46 1.56
CA TRP A 229 -17.85 -0.09 2.91
C TRP A 229 -16.47 -0.63 3.31
N SER A 230 -16.11 -0.44 4.58
CA SER A 230 -14.87 -0.93 5.18
C SER A 230 -15.14 -1.52 6.57
#